data_caba5d1d574c08e98e45948651fecf13
#
_entry.id   caba5d1d574c08e98e45948651fecf13
#
_cell.length_a   1.000
_cell.length_b   1.000
_cell.length_c   1.000
_cell.angle_alpha   90.00
_cell.angle_beta   90.00
_cell.angle_gamma   90.00
#
_symmetry.space_group_name_H-M   'P 1'
#
loop_
_entity.id
_entity.type
_entity.pdbx_description
1 polymer ?
#
loop_
_entity_poly.entity_id
_entity_poly.type
_entity_poly.pdbx_seq_one_letter_code
_entity_poly.pdbx_strand_id
1 'polypeptide(L)'
;MSDLNRRQLLKMGAFVAAITPTLNGVANAGEVVATTTSPDSQAAKGVTHTLARYIVNARYEDLPENVRKEGARTLLNWVGVAVGGSGHETIQRAIAALNPFSGPRQANLFGRRERFDIMNAAFINGVSSHIFDYDDTHLKTIIHPGGPVLAALIALSQNRLISGKDFLNAMVLGIETELRIGNCVYPNHYDTGWHITGTAGVFGAAAAVGKVLGLNEQQMVWALGLAASQPVGLRESFGSMNKSFNPGRAASNGIFGALLAQQNFTSSEGMIEAKRGWANTISTKQDYSEITDGLGTRYESA
;
A
#
# COMPACT_ATOMS: atom_id res chain seq x y z
N MET A 1 15.09 17.79 39.76
CA MET A 1 13.88 17.06 39.33
C MET A 1 13.76 15.92 40.31
N SER A 2 12.79 15.97 41.20
CA SER A 2 12.60 15.00 42.30
C SER A 2 11.95 13.71 41.76
N ASP A 3 12.57 12.57 42.07
CA ASP A 3 12.11 11.25 41.72
C ASP A 3 10.75 10.96 42.33
N LEU A 4 9.74 10.83 41.48
CA LEU A 4 8.41 10.32 41.83
C LEU A 4 8.54 8.82 42.17
N ASN A 5 8.27 8.44 43.43
CA ASN A 5 8.36 7.06 43.87
C ASN A 5 7.11 6.25 43.46
N ARG A 6 7.25 4.91 43.40
CA ARG A 6 6.21 3.96 42.99
C ARG A 6 4.86 4.12 43.73
N ARG A 7 4.86 4.59 44.97
CA ARG A 7 3.65 4.83 45.77
C ARG A 7 2.88 6.06 45.31
N GLN A 8 3.56 7.07 44.76
CA GLN A 8 2.90 8.28 44.22
C GLN A 8 2.22 8.00 42.88
N LEU A 9 2.84 7.14 42.03
CA LEU A 9 2.22 6.65 40.78
C LEU A 9 0.96 5.82 41.04
N LEU A 10 0.96 4.97 42.08
CA LEU A 10 -0.23 4.16 42.41
C LEU A 10 -1.38 5.00 43.00
N LYS A 11 -1.08 6.12 43.65
CA LYS A 11 -2.12 7.05 44.13
C LYS A 11 -2.75 7.88 43.02
N MET A 12 -2.02 8.15 41.93
CA MET A 12 -2.58 8.81 40.76
C MET A 12 -3.46 7.86 39.91
N GLY A 13 -3.16 6.56 39.88
CA GLY A 13 -4.03 5.54 39.26
C GLY A 13 -5.36 5.31 39.94
N ALA A 14 -5.46 5.54 41.27
CA ALA A 14 -6.68 5.33 42.01
C ALA A 14 -7.73 6.46 41.84
N PHE A 15 -7.33 7.63 41.31
CA PHE A 15 -8.25 8.75 41.10
C PHE A 15 -9.01 8.67 39.76
N VAL A 16 -8.63 7.80 38.86
CA VAL A 16 -9.30 7.60 37.56
C VAL A 16 -10.45 6.58 37.64
N ALA A 17 -10.53 5.80 38.71
CA ALA A 17 -11.55 4.75 38.87
C ALA A 17 -12.88 5.21 39.46
N ALA A 18 -13.04 6.52 39.77
CA ALA A 18 -14.25 7.02 40.50
C ALA A 18 -15.21 7.86 39.65
N ILE A 19 -15.09 7.84 38.30
CA ILE A 19 -16.08 8.47 37.42
C ILE A 19 -16.71 7.38 36.54
N THR A 20 -17.68 6.68 37.07
CA THR A 20 -18.67 5.93 36.31
C THR A 20 -19.86 6.85 36.03
N PRO A 21 -20.11 7.30 34.80
CA PRO A 21 -21.41 7.86 34.47
C PRO A 21 -22.38 6.70 34.27
N THR A 22 -23.47 6.73 34.96
CA THR A 22 -24.68 5.93 34.72
C THR A 22 -25.20 6.28 33.31
N LEU A 23 -24.95 5.41 32.34
CA LEU A 23 -25.56 5.49 31.02
C LEU A 23 -26.92 4.80 31.05
N ASN A 24 -27.98 5.56 31.38
CA ASN A 24 -29.33 5.28 30.94
C ASN A 24 -29.72 6.36 29.94
N GLY A 25 -29.74 5.98 28.68
CA GLY A 25 -30.16 6.85 27.58
C GLY A 25 -29.82 6.19 26.24
N VAL A 26 -30.70 5.27 25.81
CA VAL A 26 -30.69 4.81 24.41
C VAL A 26 -31.14 5.99 23.57
N ALA A 27 -30.18 6.68 22.94
CA ALA A 27 -30.48 7.65 21.90
C ALA A 27 -30.61 6.90 20.58
N ASN A 28 -31.78 6.94 19.98
CA ASN A 28 -32.11 6.51 18.64
C ASN A 28 -31.18 7.25 17.63
N ALA A 29 -30.25 6.56 17.04
CA ALA A 29 -29.51 7.02 15.87
C ALA A 29 -30.38 6.71 14.61
N GLY A 30 -31.29 7.58 14.30
CA GLY A 30 -32.14 7.47 13.16
C GLY A 30 -32.47 8.84 12.58
N GLU A 31 -31.54 9.40 11.82
CA GLU A 31 -31.87 10.29 10.71
C GLU A 31 -30.75 10.20 9.68
N VAL A 32 -30.98 9.35 8.68
CA VAL A 32 -30.19 9.37 7.45
C VAL A 32 -30.60 10.65 6.70
N VAL A 33 -29.79 11.70 6.80
CA VAL A 33 -29.92 12.87 5.94
C VAL A 33 -29.66 12.42 4.51
N ALA A 34 -30.70 12.36 3.72
CA ALA A 34 -30.62 12.15 2.28
C ALA A 34 -29.87 13.33 1.67
N THR A 35 -28.58 13.17 1.38
CA THR A 35 -27.80 14.16 0.65
C THR A 35 -28.16 14.07 -0.83
N THR A 36 -28.67 15.15 -1.39
CA THR A 36 -28.83 15.35 -2.83
C THR A 36 -27.48 15.19 -3.53
N THR A 37 -27.31 14.12 -4.30
CA THR A 37 -26.11 13.83 -5.06
C THR A 37 -26.06 14.72 -6.30
N SER A 38 -24.95 15.47 -6.48
CA SER A 38 -24.64 16.16 -7.73
C SER A 38 -24.37 15.14 -8.87
N PRO A 39 -24.57 15.49 -10.15
CA PRO A 39 -24.35 14.58 -11.29
C PRO A 39 -22.95 13.95 -11.33
N ASP A 40 -21.91 14.68 -10.91
CA ASP A 40 -20.53 14.19 -10.84
C ASP A 40 -20.32 13.06 -9.81
N SER A 41 -21.20 12.94 -8.81
CA SER A 41 -21.12 11.90 -7.81
C SER A 41 -21.61 10.53 -8.30
N GLN A 42 -22.30 10.46 -9.43
CA GLN A 42 -22.86 9.21 -9.97
C GLN A 42 -21.83 8.44 -10.81
N ALA A 43 -20.95 9.14 -11.53
CA ALA A 43 -19.86 8.55 -12.32
C ALA A 43 -18.76 7.93 -11.42
N ALA A 44 -18.59 8.46 -10.22
CA ALA A 44 -17.60 7.97 -9.26
C ALA A 44 -18.06 6.78 -8.39
N LYS A 45 -19.34 6.37 -8.47
CA LYS A 45 -19.86 5.31 -7.60
C LYS A 45 -19.32 3.94 -7.98
N GLY A 46 -18.73 3.25 -7.00
CA GLY A 46 -18.32 1.86 -7.14
C GLY A 46 -16.96 1.64 -7.82
N VAL A 47 -16.11 2.68 -7.92
CA VAL A 47 -14.75 2.56 -8.46
C VAL A 47 -13.95 1.55 -7.66
N THR A 48 -13.93 1.67 -6.32
CA THR A 48 -13.24 0.74 -5.42
C THR A 48 -13.73 -0.69 -5.62
N HIS A 49 -15.05 -0.92 -5.71
CA HIS A 49 -15.64 -2.24 -5.95
C HIS A 49 -15.30 -2.81 -7.33
N THR A 50 -15.34 -1.96 -8.37
CA THR A 50 -15.02 -2.38 -9.74
C THR A 50 -13.58 -2.85 -9.84
N LEU A 51 -12.66 -2.09 -9.25
CA LEU A 51 -11.24 -2.46 -9.20
C LEU A 51 -11.02 -3.73 -8.37
N ALA A 52 -11.62 -3.83 -7.18
CA ALA A 52 -11.51 -5.01 -6.31
C ALA A 52 -12.01 -6.28 -7.00
N ARG A 53 -13.18 -6.22 -7.65
CA ARG A 53 -13.74 -7.33 -8.43
C ARG A 53 -12.82 -7.77 -9.55
N TYR A 54 -12.23 -6.83 -10.28
CA TYR A 54 -11.27 -7.13 -11.32
C TYR A 54 -10.05 -7.87 -10.75
N ILE A 55 -9.42 -7.33 -9.71
CA ILE A 55 -8.23 -7.94 -9.08
C ILE A 55 -8.52 -9.37 -8.64
N VAL A 56 -9.65 -9.59 -7.97
CA VAL A 56 -10.01 -10.92 -7.44
C VAL A 56 -10.21 -11.94 -8.55
N ASN A 57 -10.89 -11.56 -9.64
CA ASN A 57 -11.29 -12.48 -10.70
C ASN A 57 -10.24 -12.67 -11.80
N ALA A 58 -9.28 -11.74 -11.98
CA ALA A 58 -8.26 -11.84 -13.02
C ALA A 58 -7.36 -13.07 -12.84
N ARG A 59 -7.04 -13.76 -13.94
CA ARG A 59 -6.23 -14.99 -13.94
C ARG A 59 -4.96 -14.78 -14.76
N TYR A 60 -3.93 -15.56 -14.47
CA TYR A 60 -2.68 -15.55 -15.22
C TYR A 60 -2.90 -15.79 -16.73
N GLU A 61 -3.83 -16.70 -17.06
CA GLU A 61 -4.14 -17.07 -18.44
C GLU A 61 -4.75 -15.91 -19.24
N ASP A 62 -5.37 -14.96 -18.57
CA ASP A 62 -5.99 -13.77 -19.19
C ASP A 62 -4.95 -12.68 -19.53
N LEU A 63 -3.73 -12.76 -18.98
CA LEU A 63 -2.66 -11.79 -19.24
C LEU A 63 -2.09 -11.95 -20.67
N PRO A 64 -2.03 -10.89 -21.48
CA PRO A 64 -1.34 -10.91 -22.77
C PRO A 64 0.13 -11.28 -22.64
N GLU A 65 0.71 -11.84 -23.69
CA GLU A 65 2.10 -12.29 -23.69
C GLU A 65 3.09 -11.12 -23.45
N ASN A 66 2.86 -9.97 -24.11
CA ASN A 66 3.67 -8.77 -23.90
C ASN A 66 3.66 -8.32 -22.44
N VAL A 67 2.48 -8.32 -21.78
CA VAL A 67 2.35 -7.95 -20.36
C VAL A 67 3.12 -8.92 -19.46
N ARG A 68 3.03 -10.24 -19.73
CA ARG A 68 3.81 -11.24 -18.99
C ARG A 68 5.32 -11.05 -19.17
N LYS A 69 5.75 -10.69 -20.39
CA LYS A 69 7.15 -10.42 -20.70
C LYS A 69 7.65 -9.17 -19.98
N GLU A 70 6.90 -8.07 -20.00
CA GLU A 70 7.27 -6.85 -19.27
C GLU A 70 7.28 -7.10 -17.75
N GLY A 71 6.30 -7.84 -17.20
CA GLY A 71 6.34 -8.25 -15.80
C GLY A 71 7.62 -9.02 -15.44
N ALA A 72 8.08 -9.94 -16.28
CA ALA A 72 9.35 -10.65 -16.06
C ALA A 72 10.57 -9.69 -16.10
N ARG A 73 10.55 -8.68 -16.95
CA ARG A 73 11.62 -7.64 -17.03
C ARG A 73 11.62 -6.76 -15.78
N THR A 74 10.44 -6.34 -15.31
CA THR A 74 10.29 -5.59 -14.07
C THR A 74 10.82 -6.37 -12.86
N LEU A 75 10.52 -7.67 -12.78
CA LEU A 75 11.06 -8.53 -11.72
C LEU A 75 12.60 -8.59 -11.78
N LEU A 76 13.17 -8.78 -12.98
CA LEU A 76 14.62 -8.81 -13.15
C LEU A 76 15.28 -7.47 -12.78
N ASN A 77 14.70 -6.36 -13.23
CA ASN A 77 15.16 -5.01 -12.86
C ASN A 77 15.14 -4.85 -11.33
N TRP A 78 13.98 -5.14 -10.70
CA TRP A 78 13.83 -4.97 -9.27
C TRP A 78 14.86 -5.79 -8.45
N VAL A 79 15.10 -7.05 -8.81
CA VAL A 79 16.12 -7.88 -8.15
C VAL A 79 17.49 -7.25 -8.30
N GLY A 80 17.83 -6.78 -9.49
CA GLY A 80 19.11 -6.13 -9.78
C GLY A 80 19.34 -4.88 -8.94
N VAL A 81 18.35 -3.98 -8.90
CA VAL A 81 18.47 -2.72 -8.14
C VAL A 81 18.40 -2.93 -6.63
N ALA A 82 17.61 -3.91 -6.16
CA ALA A 82 17.55 -4.24 -4.72
C ALA A 82 18.89 -4.81 -4.23
N VAL A 83 19.53 -5.71 -5.01
CA VAL A 83 20.88 -6.22 -4.70
C VAL A 83 21.92 -5.10 -4.78
N GLY A 84 21.86 -4.28 -5.83
CA GLY A 84 22.77 -3.15 -6.04
C GLY A 84 22.74 -2.13 -4.90
N GLY A 85 21.52 -1.83 -4.38
CA GLY A 85 21.32 -0.88 -3.28
C GLY A 85 21.68 -1.44 -1.89
N SER A 86 21.79 -2.75 -1.74
CA SER A 86 21.88 -3.44 -0.44
C SER A 86 23.07 -3.03 0.43
N GLY A 87 24.17 -2.59 -0.17
CA GLY A 87 25.37 -2.12 0.54
C GLY A 87 25.32 -0.67 0.97
N HIS A 88 24.32 0.10 0.56
CA HIS A 88 24.25 1.52 0.83
C HIS A 88 24.05 1.84 2.32
N GLU A 89 24.58 2.98 2.77
CA GLU A 89 24.50 3.44 4.17
C GLU A 89 23.06 3.50 4.70
N THR A 90 22.10 3.91 3.88
CA THR A 90 20.67 3.95 4.23
C THR A 90 20.18 2.59 4.73
N ILE A 91 20.60 1.51 4.07
CA ILE A 91 20.19 0.14 4.43
C ILE A 91 20.84 -0.28 5.75
N GLN A 92 22.09 0.07 5.96
CA GLN A 92 22.78 -0.20 7.24
C GLN A 92 22.08 0.51 8.40
N ARG A 93 21.69 1.75 8.22
CA ARG A 93 20.94 2.54 9.23
C ARG A 93 19.55 1.97 9.49
N ALA A 94 18.81 1.57 8.44
CA ALA A 94 17.51 0.94 8.58
C ALA A 94 17.61 -0.39 9.36
N ILE A 95 18.59 -1.25 9.03
CA ILE A 95 18.84 -2.49 9.74
C ILE A 95 19.18 -2.23 11.22
N ALA A 96 20.09 -1.31 11.49
CA ALA A 96 20.48 -0.98 12.87
C ALA A 96 19.29 -0.49 13.72
N ALA A 97 18.43 0.34 13.13
CA ALA A 97 17.25 0.88 13.80
C ALA A 97 16.18 -0.18 14.08
N LEU A 98 15.90 -1.08 13.12
CA LEU A 98 14.78 -2.00 13.17
C LEU A 98 15.12 -3.36 13.77
N ASN A 99 16.38 -3.79 13.72
CA ASN A 99 16.78 -5.12 14.19
C ASN A 99 16.41 -5.44 15.66
N PRO A 100 16.48 -4.50 16.61
CA PRO A 100 16.04 -4.74 17.99
C PRO A 100 14.55 -4.99 18.16
N PHE A 101 13.72 -4.55 17.20
CA PHE A 101 12.26 -4.59 17.25
C PHE A 101 11.67 -5.58 16.24
N SER A 102 12.50 -6.23 15.40
CA SER A 102 12.05 -7.19 14.41
C SER A 102 11.47 -8.44 15.07
N GLY A 103 10.37 -8.92 14.52
CA GLY A 103 9.73 -10.18 14.88
C GLY A 103 10.52 -11.41 14.36
N PRO A 104 9.83 -12.54 14.10
CA PRO A 104 10.44 -13.75 13.56
C PRO A 104 11.20 -13.51 12.24
N ARG A 105 12.29 -14.23 12.03
CA ARG A 105 13.15 -14.11 10.83
C ARG A 105 12.52 -14.82 9.62
N GLN A 106 11.50 -14.21 9.02
CA GLN A 106 10.64 -14.81 8.02
C GLN A 106 11.10 -14.58 6.57
N ALA A 107 11.72 -13.42 6.29
CA ALA A 107 12.12 -13.04 4.93
C ALA A 107 13.56 -12.51 4.88
N ASN A 108 14.23 -12.73 3.74
CA ASN A 108 15.60 -12.31 3.48
C ASN A 108 15.64 -10.83 3.04
N LEU A 109 16.76 -10.18 3.34
CA LEU A 109 17.14 -8.94 2.68
C LEU A 109 17.99 -9.28 1.44
N PHE A 110 17.62 -8.73 0.28
CA PHE A 110 18.34 -8.98 -0.98
C PHE A 110 19.76 -8.44 -0.90
N GLY A 111 20.73 -9.23 -1.39
CA GLY A 111 22.16 -8.88 -1.32
C GLY A 111 22.80 -8.97 0.08
N ARG A 112 22.06 -9.46 1.09
CA ARG A 112 22.51 -9.51 2.48
C ARG A 112 22.25 -10.86 3.13
N ARG A 113 22.85 -11.09 4.31
CA ARG A 113 22.68 -12.32 5.11
C ARG A 113 21.56 -12.19 6.15
N GLU A 114 21.19 -10.95 6.47
CA GLU A 114 20.19 -10.66 7.48
C GLU A 114 18.80 -11.07 7.02
N ARG A 115 18.00 -11.48 7.97
CA ARG A 115 16.56 -11.78 7.79
C ARG A 115 15.75 -10.98 8.78
N PHE A 116 14.53 -10.63 8.39
CA PHE A 116 13.58 -9.89 9.19
C PHE A 116 12.19 -10.53 9.14
N ASP A 117 11.27 -10.06 9.97
CA ASP A 117 9.85 -10.33 9.73
C ASP A 117 9.41 -9.75 8.38
N ILE A 118 8.28 -10.24 7.87
CA ILE A 118 7.78 -9.89 6.53
C ILE A 118 7.67 -8.37 6.35
N MET A 119 7.14 -7.65 7.36
CA MET A 119 6.87 -6.21 7.26
C MET A 119 8.17 -5.42 7.13
N ASN A 120 9.13 -5.69 8.02
CA ASN A 120 10.42 -5.01 8.01
C ASN A 120 11.29 -5.43 6.81
N ALA A 121 11.21 -6.70 6.37
CA ALA A 121 11.90 -7.14 5.17
C ALA A 121 11.35 -6.45 3.91
N ALA A 122 10.03 -6.32 3.77
CA ALA A 122 9.41 -5.57 2.68
C ALA A 122 9.85 -4.10 2.69
N PHE A 123 9.83 -3.47 3.86
CA PHE A 123 10.30 -2.09 4.02
C PHE A 123 11.75 -1.94 3.55
N ILE A 124 12.68 -2.72 4.11
CA ILE A 124 14.12 -2.57 3.83
C ILE A 124 14.44 -2.91 2.37
N ASN A 125 13.84 -3.94 1.79
CA ASN A 125 14.02 -4.30 0.39
C ASN A 125 13.45 -3.24 -0.56
N GLY A 126 12.30 -2.65 -0.24
CA GLY A 126 11.74 -1.55 -1.01
C GLY A 126 12.59 -0.28 -0.92
N VAL A 127 13.19 0.02 0.25
CA VAL A 127 14.20 1.07 0.36
C VAL A 127 15.40 0.76 -0.52
N SER A 128 15.91 -0.48 -0.48
CA SER A 128 17.09 -0.90 -1.23
C SER A 128 16.90 -0.79 -2.74
N SER A 129 15.72 -1.19 -3.24
CA SER A 129 15.42 -1.15 -4.67
C SER A 129 15.38 0.27 -5.25
N HIS A 130 15.08 1.28 -4.42
CA HIS A 130 14.88 2.67 -4.88
C HIS A 130 16.05 3.62 -4.55
N ILE A 131 17.11 3.12 -3.90
CA ILE A 131 18.16 3.99 -3.33
C ILE A 131 18.94 4.78 -4.38
N PHE A 132 19.13 4.21 -5.57
CA PHE A 132 19.87 4.84 -6.66
C PHE A 132 18.98 5.46 -7.74
N ASP A 133 17.66 5.39 -7.58
CA ASP A 133 16.70 5.92 -8.56
C ASP A 133 16.90 5.33 -9.98
N TYR A 134 17.17 4.02 -10.02
CA TYR A 134 17.50 3.26 -11.23
C TYR A 134 16.53 2.11 -11.49
N ASP A 135 15.44 2.11 -10.72
CA ASP A 135 14.32 1.18 -10.83
C ASP A 135 13.36 1.57 -11.95
N ASP A 136 12.50 0.63 -12.32
CA ASP A 136 11.47 0.79 -13.34
C ASP A 136 10.63 2.06 -13.12
N THR A 137 10.26 2.72 -14.22
CA THR A 137 9.55 4.00 -14.15
C THR A 137 8.42 4.05 -15.18
N HIS A 138 7.20 4.30 -14.72
CA HIS A 138 6.07 4.60 -15.57
C HIS A 138 6.11 6.08 -15.98
N LEU A 139 6.46 6.36 -17.25
CA LEU A 139 6.76 7.72 -17.72
C LEU A 139 5.57 8.68 -17.64
N LYS A 140 4.33 8.18 -17.74
CA LYS A 140 3.12 9.02 -17.66
C LYS A 140 2.92 9.62 -16.27
N THR A 141 3.25 8.90 -15.20
CA THR A 141 2.99 9.32 -13.80
C THR A 141 4.22 9.47 -12.94
N ILE A 142 5.40 9.09 -13.44
CA ILE A 142 6.67 9.08 -12.70
C ILE A 142 6.60 8.14 -11.46
N ILE A 143 5.76 7.11 -11.51
CA ILE A 143 5.71 6.05 -10.51
C ILE A 143 6.81 5.03 -10.80
N HIS A 144 7.44 4.51 -9.74
CA HIS A 144 8.36 3.37 -9.79
C HIS A 144 7.64 2.13 -9.24
N PRO A 145 6.90 1.39 -10.08
CA PRO A 145 5.90 0.45 -9.59
C PRO A 145 6.49 -0.83 -8.99
N GLY A 146 7.65 -1.26 -9.44
CA GLY A 146 8.32 -2.44 -8.87
C GLY A 146 8.67 -2.29 -7.40
N GLY A 147 9.01 -1.07 -6.96
CA GLY A 147 9.45 -0.79 -5.59
C GLY A 147 8.48 -1.31 -4.53
N PRO A 148 7.26 -0.78 -4.44
CA PRO A 148 6.25 -1.19 -3.44
C PRO A 148 5.76 -2.62 -3.66
N VAL A 149 5.37 -2.96 -4.91
CA VAL A 149 4.69 -4.22 -5.23
C VAL A 149 5.59 -5.42 -5.02
N LEU A 150 6.80 -5.41 -5.59
CA LEU A 150 7.71 -6.55 -5.51
C LEU A 150 8.32 -6.70 -4.12
N ALA A 151 8.62 -5.60 -3.44
CA ALA A 151 9.09 -5.68 -2.06
C ALA A 151 8.07 -6.39 -1.15
N ALA A 152 6.79 -6.07 -1.31
CA ALA A 152 5.70 -6.70 -0.56
C ALA A 152 5.52 -8.19 -0.94
N LEU A 153 5.38 -8.48 -2.24
CA LEU A 153 5.14 -9.85 -2.73
C LEU A 153 6.27 -10.80 -2.38
N ILE A 154 7.52 -10.39 -2.60
CA ILE A 154 8.68 -11.24 -2.35
C ILE A 154 8.84 -11.52 -0.85
N ALA A 155 8.63 -10.52 0.01
CA ALA A 155 8.68 -10.74 1.45
C ALA A 155 7.61 -11.75 1.90
N LEU A 156 6.38 -11.64 1.40
CA LEU A 156 5.31 -12.58 1.71
C LEU A 156 5.57 -13.98 1.14
N SER A 157 6.07 -14.08 -0.11
CA SER A 157 6.31 -15.36 -0.79
C SER A 157 7.35 -16.23 -0.12
N GLN A 158 8.26 -15.66 0.66
CA GLN A 158 9.23 -16.43 1.45
C GLN A 158 8.61 -17.13 2.66
N ASN A 159 7.40 -16.78 3.00
CA ASN A 159 6.64 -17.39 4.11
C ASN A 159 5.37 -18.13 3.63
N ARG A 160 5.14 -18.17 2.32
CA ARG A 160 4.04 -18.87 1.68
C ARG A 160 4.50 -19.51 0.37
N LEU A 161 4.06 -20.74 0.13
CA LEU A 161 4.28 -21.39 -1.17
C LEU A 161 3.35 -20.75 -2.22
N ILE A 162 3.94 -20.09 -3.21
CA ILE A 162 3.24 -19.41 -4.30
C ILE A 162 3.82 -19.93 -5.62
N SER A 163 2.96 -20.29 -6.58
CA SER A 163 3.43 -20.67 -7.91
C SER A 163 3.99 -19.43 -8.67
N GLY A 164 4.90 -19.65 -9.61
CA GLY A 164 5.42 -18.57 -10.45
C GLY A 164 4.32 -17.87 -11.26
N LYS A 165 3.27 -18.59 -11.67
CA LYS A 165 2.11 -18.01 -12.36
C LYS A 165 1.30 -17.10 -11.43
N ASP A 166 1.00 -17.55 -10.22
CA ASP A 166 0.25 -16.75 -9.25
C ASP A 166 1.04 -15.52 -8.81
N PHE A 167 2.36 -15.68 -8.64
CA PHE A 167 3.25 -14.57 -8.34
C PHE A 167 3.23 -13.52 -9.45
N LEU A 168 3.42 -13.93 -10.71
CA LEU A 168 3.45 -13.00 -11.83
C LEU A 168 2.09 -12.32 -12.05
N ASN A 169 1.00 -13.06 -11.91
CA ASN A 169 -0.35 -12.51 -11.99
C ASN A 169 -0.58 -11.45 -10.89
N ALA A 170 -0.28 -11.78 -9.66
CA ALA A 170 -0.43 -10.84 -8.53
C ALA A 170 0.44 -9.60 -8.68
N MET A 171 1.68 -9.76 -9.16
CA MET A 171 2.60 -8.65 -9.44
C MET A 171 2.03 -7.71 -10.49
N VAL A 172 1.58 -8.23 -11.63
CA VAL A 172 0.99 -7.41 -12.71
C VAL A 172 -0.25 -6.68 -12.19
N LEU A 173 -1.14 -7.36 -11.48
CA LEU A 173 -2.35 -6.75 -10.91
C LEU A 173 -2.03 -5.63 -9.90
N GLY A 174 -0.98 -5.81 -9.09
CA GLY A 174 -0.51 -4.77 -8.18
C GLY A 174 0.02 -3.56 -8.94
N ILE A 175 0.89 -3.76 -9.91
CA ILE A 175 1.43 -2.70 -10.77
C ILE A 175 0.31 -1.97 -11.50
N GLU A 176 -0.62 -2.68 -12.15
CA GLU A 176 -1.78 -2.07 -12.81
C GLU A 176 -2.62 -1.24 -11.83
N THR A 177 -2.84 -1.75 -10.61
CA THR A 177 -3.62 -1.05 -9.60
C THR A 177 -3.01 0.31 -9.25
N GLU A 178 -1.72 0.36 -8.94
CA GLU A 178 -1.10 1.64 -8.54
C GLU A 178 -0.94 2.59 -9.72
N LEU A 179 -0.65 2.10 -10.93
CA LEU A 179 -0.52 2.95 -12.12
C LEU A 179 -1.86 3.58 -12.50
N ARG A 180 -2.95 2.83 -12.47
CA ARG A 180 -4.31 3.34 -12.74
C ARG A 180 -4.77 4.34 -11.68
N ILE A 181 -4.52 4.06 -10.41
CA ILE A 181 -4.80 4.99 -9.31
C ILE A 181 -3.94 6.25 -9.46
N GLY A 182 -2.68 6.10 -9.82
CA GLY A 182 -1.80 7.23 -10.11
C GLY A 182 -2.29 8.08 -11.28
N ASN A 183 -2.68 7.46 -12.39
CA ASN A 183 -3.24 8.16 -13.56
C ASN A 183 -4.47 9.01 -13.18
N CYS A 184 -5.34 8.47 -12.31
CA CYS A 184 -6.55 9.16 -11.87
C CYS A 184 -6.28 10.54 -11.24
N VAL A 185 -5.16 10.72 -10.58
CA VAL A 185 -4.84 11.93 -9.81
C VAL A 185 -3.66 12.75 -10.37
N TYR A 186 -2.90 12.20 -11.33
CA TYR A 186 -1.77 12.88 -11.95
C TYR A 186 -2.26 13.90 -12.99
N PRO A 187 -1.61 15.08 -13.17
CA PRO A 187 -0.41 15.52 -12.45
C PRO A 187 -0.68 16.28 -11.13
N ASN A 188 -1.92 16.71 -10.87
CA ASN A 188 -2.24 17.62 -9.77
C ASN A 188 -1.75 17.12 -8.41
N HIS A 189 -1.88 15.82 -8.14
CA HIS A 189 -1.37 15.19 -6.94
C HIS A 189 0.15 15.37 -6.78
N TYR A 190 0.89 15.10 -7.85
CA TYR A 190 2.34 15.24 -7.87
C TYR A 190 2.77 16.70 -7.73
N ASP A 191 2.09 17.62 -8.39
CA ASP A 191 2.41 19.06 -8.35
C ASP A 191 2.11 19.68 -6.98
N THR A 192 1.12 19.14 -6.26
CA THR A 192 0.86 19.55 -4.85
C THR A 192 2.02 19.19 -3.92
N GLY A 193 2.86 18.23 -4.28
CA GLY A 193 4.06 17.86 -3.51
C GLY A 193 4.07 16.42 -3.00
N TRP A 194 3.12 15.58 -3.39
CA TRP A 194 3.13 14.18 -3.01
C TRP A 194 4.15 13.37 -3.84
N HIS A 195 4.81 12.41 -3.21
CA HIS A 195 5.61 11.41 -3.90
C HIS A 195 4.71 10.25 -4.34
N ILE A 196 4.29 10.28 -5.59
CA ILE A 196 3.24 9.40 -6.12
C ILE A 196 3.58 7.92 -6.01
N THR A 197 4.85 7.51 -6.11
CA THR A 197 5.29 6.13 -5.87
C THR A 197 4.91 5.63 -4.47
N GLY A 198 5.02 6.47 -3.45
CA GLY A 198 4.63 6.09 -2.09
C GLY A 198 3.12 6.07 -1.89
N THR A 199 2.43 7.09 -2.42
CA THR A 199 0.98 7.27 -2.17
C THR A 199 0.10 6.35 -2.99
N ALA A 200 0.48 6.02 -4.24
CA ALA A 200 -0.22 5.05 -5.07
C ALA A 200 0.29 3.62 -4.83
N GLY A 201 1.59 3.44 -4.57
CA GLY A 201 2.21 2.13 -4.40
C GLY A 201 1.67 1.31 -3.23
N VAL A 202 1.12 1.96 -2.20
CA VAL A 202 0.45 1.24 -1.11
C VAL A 202 -0.76 0.44 -1.60
N PHE A 203 -1.51 0.95 -2.60
CA PHE A 203 -2.62 0.22 -3.22
C PHE A 203 -2.11 -0.95 -4.06
N GLY A 204 -1.03 -0.74 -4.83
CA GLY A 204 -0.38 -1.79 -5.61
C GLY A 204 0.08 -2.94 -4.74
N ALA A 205 0.77 -2.64 -3.65
CA ALA A 205 1.21 -3.63 -2.68
C ALA A 205 0.03 -4.37 -2.02
N ALA A 206 -1.04 -3.65 -1.62
CA ALA A 206 -2.23 -4.24 -1.02
C ALA A 206 -2.98 -5.17 -2.00
N ALA A 207 -3.12 -4.74 -3.27
CA ALA A 207 -3.76 -5.53 -4.32
C ALA A 207 -3.00 -6.82 -4.62
N ALA A 208 -1.68 -6.73 -4.80
CA ALA A 208 -0.83 -7.87 -5.07
C ALA A 208 -0.82 -8.88 -3.91
N VAL A 209 -0.63 -8.41 -2.70
CA VAL A 209 -0.66 -9.24 -1.49
C VAL A 209 -2.05 -9.84 -1.28
N GLY A 210 -3.10 -9.05 -1.41
CA GLY A 210 -4.48 -9.52 -1.29
C GLY A 210 -4.85 -10.60 -2.30
N LYS A 211 -4.35 -10.48 -3.54
CA LYS A 211 -4.50 -11.52 -4.57
C LYS A 211 -3.90 -12.85 -4.15
N VAL A 212 -2.66 -12.84 -3.66
CA VAL A 212 -1.95 -14.04 -3.18
C VAL A 212 -2.58 -14.62 -1.91
N LEU A 213 -3.12 -13.77 -1.05
CA LEU A 213 -3.85 -14.20 0.15
C LEU A 213 -5.22 -14.84 -0.17
N GLY A 214 -5.70 -14.73 -1.41
CA GLY A 214 -7.00 -15.22 -1.83
C GLY A 214 -8.16 -14.43 -1.22
N LEU A 215 -8.02 -13.12 -1.06
CA LEU A 215 -9.09 -12.27 -0.56
C LEU A 215 -10.31 -12.35 -1.49
N ASN A 216 -11.51 -12.41 -0.91
CA ASN A 216 -12.74 -12.22 -1.67
C ASN A 216 -12.94 -10.75 -2.05
N GLU A 217 -13.97 -10.45 -2.87
CA GLU A 217 -14.23 -9.08 -3.35
C GLU A 217 -14.38 -8.08 -2.20
N GLN A 218 -15.15 -8.43 -1.18
CA GLN A 218 -15.37 -7.57 -0.02
C GLN A 218 -14.09 -7.32 0.78
N GLN A 219 -13.30 -8.34 1.01
CA GLN A 219 -12.00 -8.21 1.68
C GLN A 219 -11.02 -7.38 0.85
N MET A 220 -11.04 -7.50 -0.50
CA MET A 220 -10.22 -6.68 -1.37
C MET A 220 -10.64 -5.20 -1.33
N VAL A 221 -11.94 -4.90 -1.28
CA VAL A 221 -12.45 -3.54 -1.04
C VAL A 221 -11.88 -2.97 0.26
N TRP A 222 -11.91 -3.75 1.34
CA TRP A 222 -11.34 -3.31 2.62
C TRP A 222 -9.82 -3.17 2.58
N ALA A 223 -9.11 -4.05 1.89
CA ALA A 223 -7.65 -3.94 1.72
C ALA A 223 -7.26 -2.65 0.99
N LEU A 224 -7.95 -2.32 -0.12
CA LEU A 224 -7.78 -1.06 -0.83
C LEU A 224 -8.16 0.15 0.04
N GLY A 225 -9.22 0.03 0.84
CA GLY A 225 -9.63 1.08 1.76
C GLY A 225 -8.65 1.32 2.91
N LEU A 226 -8.03 0.26 3.44
CA LEU A 226 -6.96 0.35 4.44
C LEU A 226 -5.69 0.93 3.82
N ALA A 227 -5.37 0.60 2.57
CA ALA A 227 -4.28 1.22 1.82
C ALA A 227 -4.52 2.73 1.64
N ALA A 228 -5.75 3.14 1.27
CA ALA A 228 -6.14 4.54 1.12
C ALA A 228 -5.92 5.39 2.37
N SER A 229 -5.98 4.78 3.55
CA SER A 229 -5.74 5.46 4.83
C SER A 229 -4.25 5.64 5.18
N GLN A 230 -3.34 5.16 4.33
CA GLN A 230 -1.91 5.12 4.62
C GLN A 230 -1.05 5.76 3.50
N PRO A 231 -1.41 6.95 2.96
CA PRO A 231 -0.58 7.59 1.93
C PRO A 231 0.78 7.98 2.52
N VAL A 232 1.85 7.76 1.75
CA VAL A 232 3.23 7.94 2.20
C VAL A 232 4.02 8.76 1.20
N GLY A 233 4.69 9.78 1.70
CA GLY A 233 5.77 10.43 0.98
C GLY A 233 5.46 11.79 0.41
N LEU A 234 6.43 12.67 0.59
CA LEU A 234 6.44 14.02 0.03
C LEU A 234 7.66 14.18 -0.88
N ARG A 235 7.53 14.95 -1.95
CA ARG A 235 8.61 15.28 -2.90
C ARG A 235 9.75 16.06 -2.22
N GLU A 236 9.45 16.79 -1.14
CA GLU A 236 10.48 17.47 -0.34
C GLU A 236 11.53 16.49 0.22
N SER A 237 11.24 15.20 0.27
CA SER A 237 12.20 14.17 0.66
C SER A 237 13.29 13.87 -0.39
N PHE A 238 13.17 14.39 -1.61
CA PHE A 238 14.11 14.12 -2.69
C PHE A 238 15.51 14.65 -2.37
N GLY A 239 16.54 13.90 -2.79
CA GLY A 239 17.93 14.19 -2.43
C GLY A 239 18.35 13.70 -1.05
N SER A 240 17.46 13.13 -0.25
CA SER A 240 17.76 12.54 1.06
C SER A 240 17.46 11.04 1.10
N MET A 241 17.92 10.34 2.14
CA MET A 241 17.59 8.92 2.39
C MET A 241 16.09 8.69 2.47
N ASN A 242 15.31 9.72 2.82
CA ASN A 242 13.87 9.67 2.97
C ASN A 242 13.15 9.44 1.63
N LYS A 243 13.74 9.76 0.47
CA LYS A 243 13.11 9.44 -0.83
C LYS A 243 12.85 7.94 -0.95
N SER A 244 13.85 7.11 -0.71
CA SER A 244 13.73 5.66 -0.81
C SER A 244 12.90 5.02 0.33
N PHE A 245 12.71 5.72 1.43
CA PHE A 245 11.79 5.31 2.49
C PHE A 245 10.35 5.12 1.95
N ASN A 246 9.92 5.96 1.00
CA ASN A 246 8.52 6.01 0.57
C ASN A 246 8.04 4.70 -0.08
N PRO A 247 8.70 4.12 -1.12
CA PRO A 247 8.29 2.82 -1.68
C PRO A 247 8.42 1.67 -0.67
N GLY A 248 9.46 1.68 0.17
CA GLY A 248 9.60 0.68 1.23
C GLY A 248 8.45 0.72 2.24
N ARG A 249 8.04 1.91 2.65
CA ARG A 249 6.92 2.06 3.58
C ARG A 249 5.58 1.71 2.93
N ALA A 250 5.40 2.06 1.66
CA ALA A 250 4.22 1.67 0.88
C ALA A 250 4.09 0.13 0.79
N ALA A 251 5.20 -0.59 0.55
CA ALA A 251 5.21 -2.05 0.56
C ALA A 251 4.74 -2.63 1.90
N SER A 252 5.32 -2.19 3.00
CA SER A 252 4.95 -2.63 4.35
C SER A 252 3.49 -2.29 4.70
N ASN A 253 3.03 -1.09 4.36
CA ASN A 253 1.66 -0.63 4.60
C ASN A 253 0.64 -1.43 3.78
N GLY A 254 0.95 -1.79 2.53
CA GLY A 254 0.10 -2.63 1.69
C GLY A 254 -0.08 -4.04 2.25
N ILE A 255 1.02 -4.67 2.72
CA ILE A 255 0.95 -5.96 3.42
C ILE A 255 0.03 -5.84 4.65
N PHE A 256 0.23 -4.81 5.46
CA PHE A 256 -0.55 -4.59 6.67
C PHE A 256 -2.05 -4.48 6.37
N GLY A 257 -2.42 -3.68 5.37
CA GLY A 257 -3.82 -3.53 4.94
C GLY A 257 -4.44 -4.85 4.47
N ALA A 258 -3.73 -5.62 3.64
CA ALA A 258 -4.23 -6.89 3.11
C ALA A 258 -4.38 -7.96 4.21
N LEU A 259 -3.43 -8.04 5.15
CA LEU A 259 -3.52 -8.99 6.27
C LEU A 259 -4.67 -8.67 7.23
N LEU A 260 -4.92 -7.39 7.51
CA LEU A 260 -6.07 -6.97 8.32
C LEU A 260 -7.39 -7.31 7.62
N ALA A 261 -7.50 -6.99 6.32
CA ALA A 261 -8.69 -7.30 5.53
C ALA A 261 -8.96 -8.81 5.46
N GLN A 262 -7.93 -9.66 5.41
CA GLN A 262 -8.07 -11.11 5.47
C GLN A 262 -8.76 -11.57 6.76
N GLN A 263 -8.58 -10.84 7.86
CA GLN A 263 -9.23 -11.10 9.14
C GLN A 263 -10.58 -10.35 9.29
N ASN A 264 -11.14 -9.86 8.18
CA ASN A 264 -12.39 -9.10 8.14
C ASN A 264 -12.33 -7.77 8.93
N PHE A 265 -11.15 -7.16 9.01
CA PHE A 265 -11.04 -5.79 9.50
C PHE A 265 -11.62 -4.85 8.44
N THR A 266 -12.73 -4.21 8.76
CA THR A 266 -13.54 -3.46 7.81
C THR A 266 -12.97 -2.10 7.46
N SER A 267 -13.28 -1.60 6.27
CA SER A 267 -13.06 -0.23 5.84
C SER A 267 -14.32 0.29 5.14
N SER A 268 -14.35 1.58 4.80
CA SER A 268 -15.43 2.15 4.00
C SER A 268 -15.40 1.62 2.56
N GLU A 269 -16.58 1.45 1.97
CA GLU A 269 -16.78 0.83 0.66
C GLU A 269 -16.24 1.65 -0.54
N GLY A 270 -16.10 2.95 -0.39
CA GLY A 270 -15.67 3.87 -1.48
C GLY A 270 -14.46 4.71 -1.07
N MET A 271 -13.47 4.13 -0.40
CA MET A 271 -12.33 4.89 0.12
C MET A 271 -11.49 5.58 -0.97
N ILE A 272 -11.52 5.12 -2.21
CA ILE A 272 -10.81 5.79 -3.30
C ILE A 272 -11.61 7.02 -3.76
N GLU A 273 -12.91 6.85 -4.07
CA GLU A 273 -13.74 7.82 -4.79
C GLU A 273 -14.67 8.68 -3.93
N ALA A 274 -14.90 8.32 -2.67
CA ALA A 274 -15.83 9.05 -1.81
C ALA A 274 -15.42 10.52 -1.64
N LYS A 275 -16.39 11.40 -1.34
CA LYS A 275 -16.17 12.87 -1.16
C LYS A 275 -14.98 13.18 -0.21
N ARG A 276 -14.79 12.38 0.82
CA ARG A 276 -13.66 12.46 1.77
C ARG A 276 -12.70 11.26 1.61
N GLY A 277 -12.75 10.61 0.45
CA GLY A 277 -11.87 9.51 0.08
C GLY A 277 -10.51 10.00 -0.38
N TRP A 278 -9.64 9.03 -0.66
CA TRP A 278 -8.24 9.27 -0.97
C TRP A 278 -8.07 10.25 -2.13
N ALA A 279 -8.66 9.98 -3.31
CA ALA A 279 -8.44 10.79 -4.50
C ALA A 279 -8.88 12.25 -4.31
N ASN A 280 -10.04 12.47 -3.68
CA ASN A 280 -10.58 13.81 -3.42
C ASN A 280 -9.84 14.57 -2.31
N THR A 281 -9.15 13.85 -1.43
CA THR A 281 -8.40 14.46 -0.32
C THR A 281 -7.01 14.91 -0.76
N ILE A 282 -6.36 14.15 -1.65
CA ILE A 282 -4.95 14.37 -2.00
C ILE A 282 -4.74 15.02 -3.36
N SER A 283 -5.79 15.24 -4.13
CA SER A 283 -5.72 15.90 -5.45
C SER A 283 -6.90 16.83 -5.66
N THR A 284 -6.68 17.88 -6.43
CA THR A 284 -7.71 18.86 -6.83
C THR A 284 -8.46 18.44 -8.09
N LYS A 285 -7.94 17.45 -8.83
CA LYS A 285 -8.57 16.89 -10.03
C LYS A 285 -8.43 15.37 -10.02
N GLN A 286 -9.48 14.68 -10.42
CA GLN A 286 -9.54 13.22 -10.48
C GLN A 286 -10.24 12.80 -11.78
N ASP A 287 -9.68 11.77 -12.43
CA ASP A 287 -10.34 11.07 -13.55
C ASP A 287 -10.48 9.59 -13.19
N TYR A 288 -11.64 9.23 -12.67
CA TYR A 288 -11.92 7.86 -12.23
C TYR A 288 -12.03 6.86 -13.39
N SER A 289 -12.22 7.32 -14.63
CA SER A 289 -12.21 6.44 -15.80
C SER A 289 -10.82 5.80 -16.02
N GLU A 290 -9.76 6.48 -15.63
CA GLU A 290 -8.40 5.90 -15.66
C GLU A 290 -8.25 4.64 -14.80
N ILE A 291 -9.04 4.53 -13.72
CA ILE A 291 -9.03 3.33 -12.86
C ILE A 291 -9.86 2.21 -13.50
N THR A 292 -11.04 2.51 -14.03
CA THR A 292 -12.04 1.51 -14.38
C THR A 292 -12.07 1.10 -15.84
N ASP A 293 -11.70 2.00 -16.76
CA ASP A 293 -11.86 1.75 -18.18
C ASP A 293 -10.80 0.78 -18.71
N GLY A 294 -11.23 -0.19 -19.52
CA GLY A 294 -10.35 -1.16 -20.15
C GLY A 294 -9.64 -2.10 -19.17
N LEU A 295 -10.19 -2.37 -17.99
CA LEU A 295 -9.67 -3.37 -17.07
C LEU A 295 -9.57 -4.74 -17.78
N GLY A 296 -8.38 -5.34 -17.76
CA GLY A 296 -8.09 -6.61 -18.43
C GLY A 296 -7.85 -6.52 -19.94
N THR A 297 -7.93 -5.33 -20.53
CA THR A 297 -7.67 -5.12 -21.97
C THR A 297 -6.65 -4.01 -22.24
N ARG A 298 -6.62 -2.97 -21.43
CA ARG A 298 -5.60 -1.92 -21.41
C ARG A 298 -4.68 -2.16 -20.22
N TYR A 299 -3.39 -2.26 -20.48
CA TYR A 299 -2.37 -2.42 -19.46
C TYR A 299 -1.41 -1.24 -19.49
N GLU A 300 -1.22 -0.61 -18.34
CA GLU A 300 -0.30 0.53 -18.18
C GLU A 300 1.17 0.05 -18.04
N SER A 301 1.36 -1.22 -17.75
CA SER A 301 2.67 -1.86 -17.56
C SER A 301 3.29 -2.41 -18.85
N ALA A 302 2.64 -2.24 -20.04
CA ALA A 302 3.09 -2.86 -21.29
C ALA A 302 3.26 -1.88 -22.44
#